data_4ca7266bb95399bbc4560454f099d21b
#
_entry.id   4ca7266bb95399bbc4560454f099d21b
#
_cell.length_a   1.000
_cell.length_b   1.000
_cell.length_c   1.000
_cell.angle_alpha   90.00
_cell.angle_beta   90.00
_cell.angle_gamma   90.00
#
_symmetry.space_group_name_H-M   'P 1'
#
loop_
_entity.id
_entity.type
_entity.pdbx_description
1 polymer ?
#
loop_
_entity_poly.entity_id
_entity_poly.type
_entity_poly.pdbx_seq_one_letter_code
_entity_poly.pdbx_strand_id
1 'polypeptide(L)'
;EYIGENVHAGSPAKFTIGVRKLATPQTNTGAYLRQNARNLFTGTYSFDVDISSITYELQFDVTDKDTNRSVQDKLARLINKSNIGLNAQVLVNDSTRSALSVTSNMTGVGDRPVIFRITDNDTSALSGVVDALGLDNTTHYPSNAVFELNGNEKISSSNVFTVDKKYEITLKKANNEGEYATIGLKQNLDSIIDSIHELADSYNQISQLARSGTSSGSRRLANDLSYIATTHNDALNSNGLHINENGFIEIDDEYLHSSSNDELLTTLSSLGRFKSDLQKKANDIMINPMEYISKSIISYKNPARPTADTYTTSIYS
;
A
#
# COMPACT_ATOMS: atom_id res chain seq x y z
N GLU A 1 -3.68 6.26 5.20
CA GLU A 1 -2.61 6.07 4.21
C GLU A 1 -2.53 7.28 3.29
N TYR A 2 -1.31 7.69 2.89
CA TYR A 2 -1.09 8.74 1.89
C TYR A 2 -1.05 8.11 0.51
N ILE A 3 -1.95 8.55 -0.39
CA ILE A 3 -2.10 8.02 -1.75
C ILE A 3 -1.78 9.08 -2.84
N GLY A 4 -1.30 10.28 -2.43
CA GLY A 4 -1.00 11.38 -3.36
C GLY A 4 0.30 11.18 -4.12
N GLU A 5 0.35 11.66 -5.35
CA GLU A 5 1.58 11.74 -6.15
C GLU A 5 2.43 12.92 -5.63
N ASN A 6 3.63 12.64 -5.15
CA ASN A 6 4.64 13.61 -4.70
C ASN A 6 4.22 14.56 -3.55
N VAL A 7 4.94 14.48 -2.44
CA VAL A 7 4.90 15.49 -1.37
C VAL A 7 5.70 16.70 -1.85
N HIS A 8 5.04 17.66 -2.47
CA HIS A 8 5.68 18.97 -2.68
C HIS A 8 5.79 19.70 -1.35
N ALA A 9 6.91 20.36 -1.12
CA ALA A 9 7.24 21.14 0.05
C ALA A 9 6.23 22.29 0.29
N GLY A 10 5.13 21.95 0.87
CA GLY A 10 4.14 22.82 1.48
C GLY A 10 3.59 22.03 2.66
N SER A 11 3.49 22.62 3.82
CA SER A 11 3.09 21.95 5.06
C SER A 11 2.03 20.89 4.81
N PRO A 12 2.23 19.64 5.25
CA PRO A 12 1.22 18.60 5.12
C PRO A 12 -0.06 19.14 5.78
N ALA A 13 -1.15 19.13 5.04
CA ALA A 13 -2.42 19.56 5.57
C ALA A 13 -2.73 18.67 6.80
N LYS A 14 -2.65 19.26 7.99
CA LYS A 14 -3.14 18.60 9.21
C LYS A 14 -4.64 18.80 9.24
N PHE A 15 -5.37 17.73 9.50
CA PHE A 15 -6.81 17.81 9.70
C PHE A 15 -7.21 17.03 10.95
N THR A 16 -8.31 17.46 11.55
CA THR A 16 -8.88 16.83 12.74
C THR A 16 -10.07 15.99 12.32
N ILE A 17 -10.20 14.82 12.92
CA ILE A 17 -11.33 13.92 12.72
C ILE A 17 -11.87 13.45 14.07
N GLY A 18 -13.18 13.55 14.24
CA GLY A 18 -13.91 13.02 15.38
C GLY A 18 -15.00 12.07 14.87
N VAL A 19 -14.90 10.80 15.18
CA VAL A 19 -15.82 9.77 14.69
C VAL A 19 -16.95 9.57 15.69
N ARG A 20 -18.19 9.95 15.32
CA ARG A 20 -19.38 9.75 16.17
C ARG A 20 -19.95 8.35 16.01
N LYS A 21 -20.02 7.84 14.79
CA LYS A 21 -20.61 6.54 14.46
C LYS A 21 -19.92 5.94 13.25
N LEU A 22 -19.69 4.63 13.28
CA LEU A 22 -19.21 3.86 12.11
C LEU A 22 -20.36 3.48 11.19
N ALA A 23 -20.07 3.34 9.90
CA ALA A 23 -20.98 2.69 8.97
C ALA A 23 -21.09 1.19 9.31
N THR A 24 -22.31 0.66 9.24
CA THR A 24 -22.57 -0.75 9.51
C THR A 24 -23.15 -1.45 8.28
N PRO A 25 -22.86 -2.75 8.11
CA PRO A 25 -23.49 -3.56 7.07
C PRO A 25 -24.94 -3.89 7.40
N GLN A 26 -25.69 -4.38 6.41
CA GLN A 26 -26.95 -5.05 6.63
C GLN A 26 -26.71 -6.49 7.03
N THR A 27 -27.53 -6.99 7.97
CA THR A 27 -27.58 -8.42 8.32
C THR A 27 -29.02 -8.90 8.35
N ASN A 28 -29.27 -9.98 7.62
CA ASN A 28 -30.50 -10.77 7.72
C ASN A 28 -30.18 -12.05 8.48
N THR A 29 -30.91 -12.33 9.54
CA THR A 29 -30.77 -13.57 10.30
C THR A 29 -32.09 -14.30 10.32
N GLY A 30 -32.08 -15.50 9.80
CA GLY A 30 -33.25 -16.37 9.75
C GLY A 30 -33.67 -16.89 11.11
N ALA A 31 -34.75 -17.68 11.11
CA ALA A 31 -35.28 -18.32 12.31
C ALA A 31 -34.30 -19.36 12.88
N TYR A 32 -34.19 -19.43 14.22
CA TYR A 32 -33.46 -20.47 14.91
C TYR A 32 -34.25 -21.78 14.90
N LEU A 33 -33.93 -22.65 13.95
CA LEU A 33 -34.60 -23.94 13.75
C LEU A 33 -33.86 -25.08 14.48
N ARG A 34 -34.58 -26.15 14.84
CA ARG A 34 -33.97 -27.37 15.36
C ARG A 34 -33.03 -27.99 14.34
N GLN A 35 -31.78 -28.19 14.67
CA GLN A 35 -30.73 -28.59 13.73
C GLN A 35 -31.06 -29.92 13.01
N ASN A 36 -31.56 -30.90 13.74
CA ASN A 36 -31.85 -32.26 13.24
C ASN A 36 -33.25 -32.39 12.64
N ALA A 37 -34.09 -31.35 12.71
CA ALA A 37 -35.43 -31.39 12.07
C ALA A 37 -35.28 -31.10 10.58
N ARG A 38 -36.40 -31.34 9.85
CA ARG A 38 -36.53 -31.14 8.40
C ARG A 38 -37.74 -30.24 8.17
N ASN A 39 -37.47 -29.00 7.76
CA ASN A 39 -38.53 -28.03 7.45
C ASN A 39 -38.80 -27.91 5.96
N LEU A 40 -37.88 -28.39 5.12
CA LEU A 40 -37.95 -28.37 3.67
C LEU A 40 -38.20 -29.78 3.13
N PHE A 41 -39.03 -29.89 2.10
CA PHE A 41 -39.23 -31.13 1.34
C PHE A 41 -38.06 -31.39 0.38
N THR A 42 -37.92 -32.62 -0.05
CA THR A 42 -36.95 -33.00 -1.08
C THR A 42 -37.31 -32.34 -2.40
N GLY A 43 -36.34 -31.70 -3.06
CA GLY A 43 -36.52 -31.03 -4.33
C GLY A 43 -35.47 -29.98 -4.61
N THR A 44 -35.59 -29.38 -5.78
CA THR A 44 -34.73 -28.25 -6.17
C THR A 44 -35.40 -26.94 -5.76
N TYR A 45 -34.68 -26.08 -5.10
CA TYR A 45 -35.11 -24.76 -4.65
C TYR A 45 -34.26 -23.67 -5.33
N SER A 46 -34.94 -22.60 -5.72
CA SER A 46 -34.28 -21.37 -6.17
C SER A 46 -34.83 -20.18 -5.37
N PHE A 47 -33.98 -19.17 -5.24
CA PHE A 47 -34.31 -17.91 -4.59
C PHE A 47 -33.51 -16.77 -5.22
N ASP A 48 -34.04 -15.57 -5.15
CA ASP A 48 -33.44 -14.37 -5.70
C ASP A 48 -32.77 -13.55 -4.62
N VAL A 49 -31.61 -12.98 -4.97
CA VAL A 49 -30.87 -12.01 -4.15
C VAL A 49 -30.74 -10.73 -4.95
N ASP A 50 -31.48 -9.72 -4.55
CA ASP A 50 -31.39 -8.39 -5.13
C ASP A 50 -30.34 -7.57 -4.41
N ILE A 51 -29.32 -7.10 -5.12
CA ILE A 51 -28.29 -6.20 -4.59
C ILE A 51 -28.21 -4.99 -5.53
N SER A 52 -28.50 -3.80 -5.00
CA SER A 52 -28.58 -2.57 -5.80
C SER A 52 -29.62 -2.69 -6.93
N SER A 53 -29.22 -2.90 -8.17
CA SER A 53 -30.08 -3.06 -9.33
C SER A 53 -29.88 -4.40 -10.06
N ILE A 54 -29.17 -5.33 -9.43
CA ILE A 54 -28.85 -6.65 -10.00
C ILE A 54 -29.53 -7.71 -9.17
N THR A 55 -30.27 -8.59 -9.85
CA THR A 55 -30.87 -9.80 -9.27
C THR A 55 -30.02 -11.00 -9.60
N TYR A 56 -29.67 -11.77 -8.59
CA TYR A 56 -28.93 -13.03 -8.69
C TYR A 56 -29.87 -14.17 -8.31
N GLU A 57 -30.13 -15.08 -9.22
CA GLU A 57 -30.86 -16.33 -8.91
C GLU A 57 -29.87 -17.38 -8.41
N LEU A 58 -30.13 -17.93 -7.22
CA LEU A 58 -29.33 -18.99 -6.60
C LEU A 58 -30.20 -20.26 -6.48
N GLN A 59 -29.61 -21.40 -6.86
CA GLN A 59 -30.32 -22.68 -6.90
C GLN A 59 -29.54 -23.75 -6.13
N PHE A 60 -30.26 -24.65 -5.43
CA PHE A 60 -29.67 -25.79 -4.73
C PHE A 60 -30.68 -26.92 -4.53
N ASP A 61 -30.20 -28.11 -4.23
CA ASP A 61 -31.00 -29.31 -4.02
C ASP A 61 -31.10 -29.67 -2.54
N VAL A 62 -32.30 -30.03 -2.10
CA VAL A 62 -32.63 -30.63 -0.81
C VAL A 62 -32.92 -32.09 -1.02
N THR A 63 -32.24 -32.98 -0.31
CA THR A 63 -32.39 -34.43 -0.35
C THR A 63 -33.15 -34.94 0.88
N ASP A 64 -33.53 -36.22 0.85
CA ASP A 64 -34.16 -36.91 2.00
C ASP A 64 -33.23 -37.06 3.22
N LYS A 65 -31.94 -36.82 3.07
CA LYS A 65 -30.95 -36.84 4.15
C LYS A 65 -30.69 -35.46 4.77
N ASP A 66 -31.19 -34.39 4.16
CA ASP A 66 -30.93 -33.05 4.60
C ASP A 66 -31.74 -32.68 5.86
N THR A 67 -31.06 -32.11 6.80
CA THR A 67 -31.65 -31.49 8.01
C THR A 67 -31.59 -29.97 7.87
N ASN A 68 -32.27 -29.24 8.75
CA ASN A 68 -32.20 -27.78 8.77
C ASN A 68 -30.76 -27.28 8.83
N ARG A 69 -29.90 -27.92 9.63
CA ARG A 69 -28.48 -27.57 9.73
C ARG A 69 -27.75 -27.79 8.42
N SER A 70 -27.94 -28.94 7.77
CA SER A 70 -27.26 -29.23 6.50
C SER A 70 -27.71 -28.28 5.39
N VAL A 71 -28.98 -27.90 5.37
CA VAL A 71 -29.50 -26.90 4.42
C VAL A 71 -28.88 -25.53 4.68
N GLN A 72 -28.83 -25.07 5.93
CA GLN A 72 -28.19 -23.81 6.29
C GLN A 72 -26.71 -23.80 5.90
N ASP A 73 -25.99 -24.90 6.11
CA ASP A 73 -24.57 -25.04 5.71
C ASP A 73 -24.41 -25.05 4.17
N LYS A 74 -25.35 -25.66 3.42
CA LYS A 74 -25.37 -25.63 1.95
C LYS A 74 -25.57 -24.20 1.44
N LEU A 75 -26.55 -23.48 1.98
CA LEU A 75 -26.84 -22.10 1.62
C LEU A 75 -25.68 -21.16 1.95
N ALA A 76 -25.08 -21.31 3.14
CA ALA A 76 -23.90 -20.51 3.51
C ALA A 76 -22.78 -20.71 2.49
N ARG A 77 -22.49 -21.96 2.10
CA ARG A 77 -21.46 -22.23 1.08
C ARG A 77 -21.85 -21.69 -0.30
N LEU A 78 -23.11 -21.80 -0.68
CA LEU A 78 -23.62 -21.31 -1.97
C LEU A 78 -23.45 -19.79 -2.06
N ILE A 79 -23.96 -19.05 -1.08
CA ILE A 79 -23.88 -17.58 -1.02
C ILE A 79 -22.42 -17.13 -1.00
N ASN A 80 -21.56 -17.75 -0.18
CA ASN A 80 -20.14 -17.37 -0.11
C ASN A 80 -19.39 -17.66 -1.41
N LYS A 81 -19.71 -18.75 -2.11
CA LYS A 81 -19.10 -19.10 -3.39
C LYS A 81 -19.56 -18.23 -4.56
N SER A 82 -20.78 -17.70 -4.50
CA SER A 82 -21.33 -16.86 -5.56
C SER A 82 -20.61 -15.51 -5.69
N ASN A 83 -19.87 -15.10 -4.65
CA ASN A 83 -19.08 -13.85 -4.60
C ASN A 83 -19.88 -12.60 -5.01
N ILE A 84 -21.15 -12.54 -4.63
CA ILE A 84 -22.08 -11.44 -4.96
C ILE A 84 -22.04 -10.28 -3.95
N GLY A 85 -21.01 -10.21 -3.13
CA GLY A 85 -20.88 -9.15 -2.12
C GLY A 85 -21.61 -9.45 -0.80
N LEU A 86 -21.96 -10.69 -0.54
CA LEU A 86 -22.54 -11.18 0.70
C LEU A 86 -21.63 -12.20 1.37
N ASN A 87 -21.73 -12.26 2.70
CA ASN A 87 -21.11 -13.28 3.54
C ASN A 87 -22.19 -13.98 4.36
N ALA A 88 -22.22 -15.31 4.32
CA ALA A 88 -23.20 -16.12 5.03
C ALA A 88 -22.52 -17.07 6.00
N GLN A 89 -23.09 -17.18 7.21
CA GLN A 89 -22.62 -18.07 8.27
C GLN A 89 -23.79 -18.70 9.02
N VAL A 90 -23.55 -19.86 9.58
CA VAL A 90 -24.56 -20.53 10.43
C VAL A 90 -24.27 -20.20 11.89
N LEU A 91 -25.20 -19.50 12.52
CA LEU A 91 -25.17 -19.18 13.95
C LEU A 91 -25.81 -20.32 14.74
N VAL A 92 -25.20 -20.68 15.88
CA VAL A 92 -25.71 -21.66 16.80
C VAL A 92 -26.08 -20.96 18.10
N ASN A 93 -27.36 -21.03 18.48
CA ASN A 93 -27.84 -20.42 19.72
C ASN A 93 -27.60 -21.35 20.95
N ASP A 94 -27.90 -22.64 20.73
CA ASP A 94 -27.67 -23.72 21.69
C ASP A 94 -27.25 -24.99 20.94
N SER A 95 -27.01 -26.08 21.64
CA SER A 95 -26.59 -27.34 21.00
C SER A 95 -27.65 -27.93 20.05
N THR A 96 -28.87 -27.39 20.02
CA THR A 96 -30.03 -27.97 19.32
C THR A 96 -30.56 -27.10 18.19
N ARG A 97 -30.28 -25.79 18.16
CA ARG A 97 -30.84 -24.84 17.23
C ARG A 97 -29.78 -24.03 16.49
N SER A 98 -30.03 -23.74 15.22
CA SER A 98 -29.18 -22.90 14.38
C SER A 98 -30.01 -22.03 13.45
N ALA A 99 -29.40 -20.93 13.02
CA ALA A 99 -29.97 -19.99 12.05
C ALA A 99 -28.93 -19.65 11.00
N LEU A 100 -29.35 -19.39 9.78
CA LEU A 100 -28.51 -18.82 8.74
C LEU A 100 -28.48 -17.30 8.89
N SER A 101 -27.30 -16.70 8.95
CA SER A 101 -27.11 -15.26 8.97
C SER A 101 -26.38 -14.84 7.70
N VAL A 102 -26.91 -13.84 7.01
CA VAL A 102 -26.36 -13.28 5.77
C VAL A 102 -26.06 -11.81 6.00
N THR A 103 -24.82 -11.40 5.76
CA THR A 103 -24.35 -10.04 5.99
C THR A 103 -23.77 -9.46 4.70
N SER A 104 -24.06 -8.19 4.40
CA SER A 104 -23.45 -7.52 3.25
C SER A 104 -21.99 -7.18 3.50
N ASN A 105 -21.14 -7.28 2.47
CA ASN A 105 -19.77 -6.79 2.52
C ASN A 105 -19.74 -5.24 2.48
N MET A 106 -20.73 -4.65 1.85
CA MET A 106 -20.93 -3.20 1.83
C MET A 106 -21.56 -2.71 3.14
N THR A 107 -21.26 -1.48 3.49
CA THR A 107 -21.86 -0.77 4.62
C THR A 107 -22.66 0.43 4.14
N GLY A 108 -23.40 1.04 5.06
CA GLY A 108 -24.08 2.32 4.82
C GLY A 108 -25.38 2.23 4.06
N VAL A 109 -26.07 3.33 4.00
CA VAL A 109 -27.36 3.50 3.33
C VAL A 109 -27.13 4.37 2.10
N GLY A 110 -27.47 3.82 0.92
CA GLY A 110 -27.55 4.57 -0.34
C GLY A 110 -28.94 5.15 -0.57
N ASP A 111 -29.40 5.08 -1.82
CA ASP A 111 -30.75 5.54 -2.21
C ASP A 111 -31.88 4.64 -1.66
N ARG A 112 -31.52 3.44 -1.21
CA ARG A 112 -32.47 2.47 -0.64
C ARG A 112 -32.14 2.20 0.83
N PRO A 113 -33.16 1.93 1.67
CA PRO A 113 -32.96 1.66 3.09
C PRO A 113 -32.28 0.32 3.39
N VAL A 114 -32.15 -0.55 2.40
CA VAL A 114 -31.52 -1.87 2.48
C VAL A 114 -30.49 -2.05 1.37
N ILE A 115 -29.40 -2.78 1.67
CA ILE A 115 -28.34 -3.10 0.70
C ILE A 115 -28.74 -4.27 -0.19
N PHE A 116 -29.36 -5.28 0.41
CA PHE A 116 -29.84 -6.46 -0.32
C PHE A 116 -31.22 -6.91 0.18
N ARG A 117 -31.90 -7.65 -0.66
CA ARG A 117 -33.15 -8.35 -0.34
C ARG A 117 -33.03 -9.78 -0.82
N ILE A 118 -33.56 -10.73 -0.03
CA ILE A 118 -33.65 -12.14 -0.40
C ILE A 118 -35.12 -12.49 -0.49
N THR A 119 -35.56 -13.07 -1.62
CA THR A 119 -36.96 -13.44 -1.87
C THR A 119 -37.01 -14.81 -2.52
N ASP A 120 -38.07 -15.54 -2.24
CA ASP A 120 -38.33 -16.78 -2.94
C ASP A 120 -38.59 -16.52 -4.42
N ASN A 121 -38.10 -17.39 -5.28
CA ASN A 121 -38.32 -17.35 -6.71
C ASN A 121 -39.58 -18.15 -7.09
N ASP A 122 -40.30 -17.73 -8.13
CA ASP A 122 -41.51 -18.37 -8.64
C ASP A 122 -41.32 -19.82 -9.11
N THR A 123 -40.05 -20.24 -9.32
CA THR A 123 -39.70 -21.62 -9.69
C THR A 123 -39.56 -22.55 -8.50
N SER A 124 -39.61 -22.05 -7.27
CA SER A 124 -39.53 -22.86 -6.04
C SER A 124 -40.74 -23.73 -5.84
N ALA A 125 -40.55 -25.04 -5.68
CA ALA A 125 -41.64 -25.96 -5.44
C ALA A 125 -42.21 -25.80 -4.01
N LEU A 126 -43.54 -25.69 -3.90
CA LEU A 126 -44.42 -25.90 -2.72
C LEU A 126 -44.26 -24.97 -1.49
N SER A 127 -43.10 -24.57 -1.08
CA SER A 127 -42.82 -23.51 -0.06
C SER A 127 -41.43 -23.01 -0.26
N GLY A 128 -41.25 -21.70 -0.32
CA GLY A 128 -39.98 -21.10 -0.59
C GLY A 128 -38.97 -21.37 0.55
N VAL A 129 -37.71 -21.41 0.20
CA VAL A 129 -36.66 -21.59 1.18
C VAL A 129 -36.45 -20.34 2.03
N VAL A 130 -36.69 -19.17 1.48
CA VAL A 130 -36.53 -17.88 2.16
C VAL A 130 -37.58 -17.76 3.28
N ASP A 131 -38.85 -18.04 2.94
CA ASP A 131 -39.95 -18.04 3.91
C ASP A 131 -39.74 -19.11 4.99
N ALA A 132 -39.40 -20.36 4.60
CA ALA A 132 -39.17 -21.47 5.54
C ALA A 132 -38.05 -21.24 6.52
N LEU A 133 -36.98 -20.51 6.15
CA LEU A 133 -35.85 -20.16 6.98
C LEU A 133 -35.91 -18.75 7.58
N GLY A 134 -36.89 -17.91 7.15
CA GLY A 134 -37.02 -16.51 7.59
C GLY A 134 -35.87 -15.61 7.16
N LEU A 135 -35.33 -15.80 5.95
CA LEU A 135 -34.13 -15.07 5.47
C LEU A 135 -34.45 -13.66 4.96
N ASP A 136 -35.71 -13.33 4.75
CA ASP A 136 -36.18 -11.99 4.40
C ASP A 136 -36.12 -11.01 5.56
N ASN A 137 -35.98 -11.51 6.81
CA ASN A 137 -35.98 -10.71 8.02
C ASN A 137 -34.64 -9.98 8.21
N THR A 138 -34.67 -8.67 8.02
CA THR A 138 -33.52 -7.79 8.31
C THR A 138 -33.41 -7.57 9.80
N THR A 139 -32.45 -8.22 10.45
CA THR A 139 -32.19 -8.13 11.89
C THR A 139 -31.30 -6.95 12.25
N HIS A 140 -30.47 -6.49 11.31
CA HIS A 140 -29.65 -5.30 11.46
C HIS A 140 -29.66 -4.49 10.16
N TYR A 141 -30.22 -3.29 10.26
CA TYR A 141 -30.23 -2.37 9.13
C TYR A 141 -28.87 -1.70 8.92
N PRO A 142 -28.48 -1.45 7.67
CA PRO A 142 -27.24 -0.72 7.40
C PRO A 142 -27.34 0.72 7.89
N SER A 143 -26.22 1.31 8.25
CA SER A 143 -26.17 2.71 8.66
C SER A 143 -24.90 3.38 8.18
N ASN A 144 -24.99 4.69 7.90
CA ASN A 144 -23.86 5.49 7.50
C ASN A 144 -22.92 5.82 8.68
N ALA A 145 -21.64 6.00 8.38
CA ALA A 145 -20.73 6.64 9.28
C ALA A 145 -21.08 8.12 9.43
N VAL A 146 -20.97 8.64 10.66
CA VAL A 146 -21.08 10.06 10.99
C VAL A 146 -19.81 10.49 11.69
N PHE A 147 -19.15 11.49 11.15
CA PHE A 147 -17.90 12.00 11.69
C PHE A 147 -17.76 13.51 11.43
N GLU A 148 -16.93 14.16 12.19
CA GLU A 148 -16.53 15.54 11.95
C GLU A 148 -15.16 15.56 11.29
N LEU A 149 -15.00 16.36 10.25
CA LEU A 149 -13.74 16.63 9.59
C LEU A 149 -13.48 18.14 9.65
N ASN A 150 -12.43 18.55 10.35
CA ASN A 150 -12.12 19.97 10.60
C ASN A 150 -13.33 20.76 11.14
N GLY A 151 -14.05 20.17 12.10
CA GLY A 151 -15.24 20.76 12.72
C GLY A 151 -16.52 20.73 11.87
N ASN A 152 -16.47 20.17 10.67
CA ASN A 152 -17.66 20.02 9.81
C ASN A 152 -18.17 18.58 9.85
N GLU A 153 -19.45 18.42 10.13
CA GLU A 153 -20.07 17.10 10.09
C GLU A 153 -20.11 16.54 8.67
N LYS A 154 -19.75 15.27 8.54
CA LYS A 154 -19.73 14.49 7.31
C LYS A 154 -20.44 13.16 7.53
N ILE A 155 -21.09 12.69 6.48
CA ILE A 155 -21.76 11.40 6.43
C ILE A 155 -21.16 10.62 5.27
N SER A 156 -20.83 9.33 5.52
CA SER A 156 -20.30 8.43 4.50
C SER A 156 -20.95 7.07 4.59
N SER A 157 -21.28 6.48 3.47
CA SER A 157 -21.78 5.09 3.41
C SER A 157 -20.67 4.06 3.67
N SER A 158 -19.41 4.48 3.66
CA SER A 158 -18.25 3.62 3.91
C SER A 158 -17.44 4.13 5.10
N ASN A 159 -16.80 3.20 5.82
CA ASN A 159 -15.77 3.52 6.82
C ASN A 159 -14.42 3.86 6.18
N VAL A 160 -14.30 3.72 4.87
CA VAL A 160 -13.10 4.09 4.10
C VAL A 160 -13.49 5.19 3.13
N PHE A 161 -12.77 6.30 3.15
CA PHE A 161 -13.00 7.44 2.27
C PHE A 161 -11.72 8.22 2.03
N THR A 162 -11.72 9.03 1.00
CA THR A 162 -10.56 9.82 0.60
C THR A 162 -10.76 11.29 0.96
N VAL A 163 -9.75 11.91 1.56
CA VAL A 163 -9.68 13.35 1.85
C VAL A 163 -8.69 14.00 0.86
N ASP A 164 -9.13 15.07 0.20
CA ASP A 164 -8.36 15.87 -0.76
C ASP A 164 -7.69 15.07 -1.89
N LYS A 165 -8.19 13.85 -2.16
CA LYS A 165 -7.58 12.89 -3.09
C LYS A 165 -6.12 12.51 -2.75
N LYS A 166 -5.70 12.73 -1.52
CA LYS A 166 -4.34 12.47 -1.04
C LYS A 166 -4.27 11.51 0.12
N TYR A 167 -5.33 11.44 0.93
CA TYR A 167 -5.36 10.61 2.12
C TYR A 167 -6.53 9.63 2.05
N GLU A 168 -6.25 8.35 2.11
CA GLU A 168 -7.26 7.34 2.38
C GLU A 168 -7.36 7.14 3.89
N ILE A 169 -8.55 7.33 4.43
CA ILE A 169 -8.86 7.24 5.85
C ILE A 169 -9.78 6.05 6.09
N THR A 170 -9.38 5.20 7.02
CA THR A 170 -10.22 4.10 7.52
C THR A 170 -10.65 4.40 8.94
N LEU A 171 -11.96 4.53 9.16
CA LEU A 171 -12.55 4.66 10.49
C LEU A 171 -12.62 3.27 11.14
N LYS A 172 -11.95 3.11 12.29
CA LYS A 172 -11.88 1.82 13.01
C LYS A 172 -12.73 1.78 14.27
N LYS A 173 -12.94 2.93 14.90
CA LYS A 173 -13.66 3.05 16.18
C LYS A 173 -14.27 4.44 16.31
N ALA A 174 -15.43 4.53 16.97
CA ALA A 174 -15.97 5.82 17.39
C ALA A 174 -15.14 6.42 18.53
N ASN A 175 -14.97 7.73 18.52
CA ASN A 175 -14.35 8.48 19.60
C ASN A 175 -15.34 8.71 20.75
N ASN A 176 -14.83 9.04 21.94
CA ASN A 176 -15.66 9.60 22.98
C ASN A 176 -16.09 11.02 22.59
N GLU A 177 -17.14 11.51 23.21
CA GLU A 177 -17.63 12.86 22.94
C GLU A 177 -16.55 13.92 23.22
N GLY A 178 -16.28 14.78 22.25
CA GLY A 178 -15.24 15.81 22.33
C GLY A 178 -13.81 15.34 22.04
N GLU A 179 -13.58 14.06 21.77
CA GLU A 179 -12.27 13.57 21.36
C GLU A 179 -12.10 13.65 19.85
N TYR A 180 -10.94 14.20 19.43
CA TYR A 180 -10.55 14.30 18.02
C TYR A 180 -9.16 13.72 17.80
N ALA A 181 -8.98 12.98 16.73
CA ALA A 181 -7.67 12.59 16.25
C ALA A 181 -7.14 13.64 15.26
N THR A 182 -5.89 14.04 15.42
CA THR A 182 -5.21 14.86 14.42
C THR A 182 -4.46 13.95 13.46
N ILE A 183 -4.78 14.07 12.18
CA ILE A 183 -4.15 13.30 11.11
C ILE A 183 -3.31 14.28 10.28
N GLY A 184 -2.09 13.84 9.96
CA GLY A 184 -1.17 14.56 9.12
C GLY A 184 -0.05 13.64 8.67
N LEU A 185 0.75 14.06 7.72
CA LEU A 185 1.96 13.33 7.37
C LEU A 185 2.94 13.45 8.56
N LYS A 186 3.31 12.31 9.11
CA LYS A 186 4.48 12.23 9.98
C LYS A 186 5.68 11.99 9.04
N GLN A 187 6.65 12.88 9.12
CA GLN A 187 7.90 12.65 8.42
C GLN A 187 8.55 11.38 8.98
N ASN A 188 8.93 10.50 8.10
CA ASN A 188 9.68 9.30 8.48
C ASN A 188 11.15 9.70 8.62
N LEU A 189 11.56 10.03 9.83
CA LEU A 189 12.93 10.44 10.15
C LEU A 189 13.94 9.35 9.83
N ASP A 190 13.59 8.12 10.12
CA ASP A 190 14.45 6.98 9.83
C ASP A 190 14.72 6.89 8.32
N SER A 191 13.71 7.09 7.49
CA SER A 191 13.86 7.11 6.03
C SER A 191 14.70 8.30 5.51
N ILE A 192 14.70 9.43 6.22
CA ILE A 192 15.57 10.57 5.88
C ILE A 192 17.02 10.20 6.22
N ILE A 193 17.25 9.66 7.40
CA ILE A 193 18.58 9.21 7.85
C ILE A 193 19.11 8.12 6.91
N ASP A 194 18.29 7.11 6.58
CA ASP A 194 18.61 6.06 5.60
C ASP A 194 19.05 6.66 4.25
N SER A 195 18.34 7.70 3.76
CA SER A 195 18.67 8.36 2.49
C SER A 195 20.01 9.12 2.56
N ILE A 196 20.39 9.65 3.73
CA ILE A 196 21.69 10.29 3.95
C ILE A 196 22.79 9.22 3.95
N HIS A 197 22.57 8.09 4.62
CA HIS A 197 23.48 6.94 4.58
C HIS A 197 23.66 6.41 3.16
N GLU A 198 22.58 6.17 2.42
CA GLU A 198 22.66 5.71 1.03
C GLU A 198 23.46 6.65 0.13
N LEU A 199 23.35 7.97 0.34
CA LEU A 199 24.13 8.96 -0.42
C LEU A 199 25.63 8.85 -0.10
N ALA A 200 25.98 8.77 1.17
CA ALA A 200 27.39 8.65 1.61
C ALA A 200 28.00 7.31 1.19
N ASP A 201 27.27 6.22 1.37
CA ASP A 201 27.71 4.89 0.97
C ASP A 201 27.92 4.78 -0.55
N SER A 202 27.01 5.35 -1.34
CA SER A 202 27.13 5.39 -2.80
C SER A 202 28.41 6.16 -3.21
N TYR A 203 28.66 7.32 -2.60
CA TYR A 203 29.88 8.08 -2.84
C TYR A 203 31.13 7.26 -2.44
N ASN A 204 31.12 6.64 -1.27
CA ASN A 204 32.23 5.86 -0.76
C ASN A 204 32.55 4.65 -1.64
N GLN A 205 31.53 3.91 -2.08
CA GLN A 205 31.70 2.76 -2.97
C GLN A 205 32.33 3.16 -4.30
N ILE A 206 31.84 4.24 -4.94
CA ILE A 206 32.39 4.72 -6.21
C ILE A 206 33.83 5.24 -6.00
N SER A 207 34.07 5.95 -4.91
CA SER A 207 35.41 6.46 -4.55
C SER A 207 36.40 5.33 -4.31
N GLN A 208 35.97 4.27 -3.61
CA GLN A 208 36.80 3.08 -3.39
C GLN A 208 37.14 2.39 -4.70
N LEU A 209 36.14 2.21 -5.57
CA LEU A 209 36.33 1.60 -6.90
C LEU A 209 37.32 2.44 -7.74
N ALA A 210 37.15 3.76 -7.78
CA ALA A 210 38.01 4.65 -8.52
C ALA A 210 39.47 4.63 -8.02
N ARG A 211 39.66 4.61 -6.70
CA ARG A 211 41.00 4.58 -6.04
C ARG A 211 41.69 3.22 -6.17
N SER A 212 40.95 2.13 -6.18
CA SER A 212 41.53 0.78 -6.36
C SER A 212 41.97 0.52 -7.81
N GLY A 213 41.45 1.30 -8.76
CA GLY A 213 41.83 1.17 -10.17
C GLY A 213 43.19 1.76 -10.49
N THR A 214 43.99 1.09 -11.32
CA THR A 214 45.34 1.53 -11.71
C THR A 214 45.37 2.36 -13.00
N SER A 215 44.23 2.46 -13.69
CA SER A 215 44.13 3.16 -14.95
C SER A 215 44.17 4.69 -14.82
N SER A 216 44.48 5.40 -15.91
CA SER A 216 44.37 6.85 -15.96
C SER A 216 42.93 7.34 -15.75
N GLY A 217 41.95 6.59 -16.27
CA GLY A 217 40.54 6.88 -16.09
C GLY A 217 40.09 6.74 -14.63
N SER A 218 40.53 5.67 -13.94
CA SER A 218 40.24 5.50 -12.52
C SER A 218 40.82 6.64 -11.66
N ARG A 219 42.05 7.07 -11.94
CA ARG A 219 42.66 8.21 -11.26
C ARG A 219 41.91 9.50 -11.52
N ARG A 220 41.47 9.73 -12.76
CA ARG A 220 40.63 10.89 -13.11
C ARG A 220 39.34 10.90 -12.33
N LEU A 221 38.61 9.76 -12.31
CA LEU A 221 37.38 9.63 -11.55
C LEU A 221 37.58 9.90 -10.06
N ALA A 222 38.66 9.34 -9.46
CA ALA A 222 38.98 9.57 -8.06
C ALA A 222 39.23 11.06 -7.75
N ASN A 223 39.94 11.78 -8.65
CA ASN A 223 40.17 13.20 -8.52
C ASN A 223 38.87 14.02 -8.66
N ASP A 224 38.02 13.70 -9.65
CA ASP A 224 36.77 14.38 -9.87
C ASP A 224 35.82 14.21 -8.65
N LEU A 225 35.71 13.00 -8.09
CA LEU A 225 34.93 12.75 -6.88
C LEU A 225 35.48 13.49 -5.67
N SER A 226 36.81 13.49 -5.49
CA SER A 226 37.47 14.26 -4.41
C SER A 226 37.22 15.75 -4.55
N TYR A 227 37.26 16.28 -5.77
CA TYR A 227 36.96 17.69 -6.03
C TYR A 227 35.49 18.04 -5.68
N ILE A 228 34.54 17.20 -6.06
CA ILE A 228 33.13 17.40 -5.72
C ILE A 228 32.97 17.40 -4.19
N ALA A 229 33.51 16.41 -3.49
CA ALA A 229 33.40 16.32 -2.04
C ALA A 229 34.03 17.53 -1.34
N THR A 230 35.22 17.95 -1.77
CA THR A 230 35.90 19.12 -1.20
C THR A 230 35.15 20.42 -1.47
N THR A 231 34.52 20.58 -2.63
CA THR A 231 33.68 21.74 -2.96
C THR A 231 32.48 21.87 -2.03
N HIS A 232 31.96 20.74 -1.55
CA HIS A 232 30.81 20.69 -0.64
C HIS A 232 31.17 20.44 0.81
N ASN A 233 32.45 20.53 1.18
CA ASN A 233 32.97 20.18 2.53
C ASN A 233 32.25 20.93 3.65
N ASP A 234 31.98 22.22 3.51
CA ASP A 234 31.29 23.01 4.53
C ASP A 234 29.83 22.54 4.72
N ALA A 235 29.15 22.22 3.61
CA ALA A 235 27.79 21.70 3.66
C ALA A 235 27.74 20.28 4.27
N LEU A 236 28.72 19.44 3.98
CA LEU A 236 28.85 18.12 4.56
C LEU A 236 29.10 18.21 6.07
N ASN A 237 30.15 18.95 6.48
CA ASN A 237 30.51 19.09 7.89
C ASN A 237 29.42 19.71 8.76
N SER A 238 28.69 20.71 8.24
CA SER A 238 27.58 21.35 8.97
C SER A 238 26.40 20.41 9.22
N ASN A 239 26.40 19.26 8.57
CA ASN A 239 25.30 18.29 8.62
C ASN A 239 25.75 16.92 9.15
N GLY A 240 26.86 16.84 9.86
CA GLY A 240 27.35 15.62 10.48
C GLY A 240 27.99 14.61 9.51
N LEU A 241 28.45 15.07 8.32
CA LEU A 241 29.15 14.25 7.36
C LEU A 241 30.57 14.76 7.20
N HIS A 242 31.57 13.97 7.54
CA HIS A 242 32.94 14.38 7.54
C HIS A 242 33.74 13.64 6.47
N ILE A 243 34.60 14.36 5.74
CA ILE A 243 35.54 13.74 4.80
C ILE A 243 36.79 13.37 5.56
N ASN A 244 37.07 12.06 5.67
CA ASN A 244 38.27 11.58 6.33
C ASN A 244 39.55 11.75 5.46
N GLU A 245 40.72 11.47 6.04
CA GLU A 245 42.01 11.59 5.35
C GLU A 245 42.10 10.75 4.05
N ASN A 246 41.35 9.68 3.98
CA ASN A 246 41.26 8.83 2.80
C ASN A 246 40.25 9.33 1.76
N GLY A 247 39.55 10.45 2.02
CA GLY A 247 38.56 11.05 1.15
C GLY A 247 37.23 10.30 1.08
N PHE A 248 36.91 9.51 2.10
CA PHE A 248 35.60 8.90 2.29
C PHE A 248 34.76 9.75 3.23
N ILE A 249 33.43 9.69 3.05
CA ILE A 249 32.47 10.36 3.92
C ILE A 249 32.18 9.44 5.13
N GLU A 250 32.40 9.95 6.32
CA GLU A 250 31.98 9.37 7.59
C GLU A 250 30.77 10.13 8.12
N ILE A 251 29.80 9.40 8.67
CA ILE A 251 28.56 9.97 9.19
C ILE A 251 28.60 9.99 10.71
N ASP A 252 28.24 11.10 11.30
CA ASP A 252 27.97 11.22 12.73
C ASP A 252 26.51 10.81 12.99
N ASP A 253 26.31 9.53 13.30
CA ASP A 253 25.00 8.97 13.59
C ASP A 253 24.35 9.57 14.84
N GLU A 254 25.15 9.95 15.84
CA GLU A 254 24.65 10.58 17.05
C GLU A 254 24.06 11.96 16.74
N TYR A 255 24.74 12.73 15.88
CA TYR A 255 24.24 14.00 15.38
C TYR A 255 22.91 13.82 14.61
N LEU A 256 22.85 12.87 13.68
CA LEU A 256 21.64 12.65 12.89
C LEU A 256 20.43 12.22 13.74
N HIS A 257 20.63 11.29 14.68
CA HIS A 257 19.56 10.80 15.54
C HIS A 257 19.13 11.82 16.63
N SER A 258 20.01 12.74 17.02
CA SER A 258 19.69 13.81 17.97
C SER A 258 19.06 15.04 17.30
N SER A 259 19.16 15.16 15.98
CA SER A 259 18.63 16.27 15.21
C SER A 259 17.10 16.29 15.17
N SER A 260 16.54 17.49 15.21
CA SER A 260 15.09 17.70 15.03
C SER A 260 14.65 17.42 13.58
N ASN A 261 13.33 17.24 13.37
CA ASN A 261 12.74 17.08 12.05
C ASN A 261 13.16 18.17 11.06
N ASP A 262 13.13 19.42 11.51
CA ASP A 262 13.41 20.58 10.66
C ASP A 262 14.90 20.66 10.33
N GLU A 263 15.78 20.26 11.24
CA GLU A 263 17.22 20.15 11.01
C GLU A 263 17.53 19.07 9.98
N LEU A 264 16.97 17.87 10.11
CA LEU A 264 17.16 16.78 9.14
C LEU A 264 16.66 17.14 7.74
N LEU A 265 15.54 17.86 7.61
CA LEU A 265 15.07 18.37 6.33
C LEU A 265 16.01 19.42 5.74
N THR A 266 16.55 20.29 6.59
CA THR A 266 17.56 21.27 6.19
C THR A 266 18.82 20.58 5.73
N THR A 267 19.28 19.54 6.44
CA THR A 267 20.38 18.66 6.06
C THR A 267 20.15 18.07 4.67
N LEU A 268 19.02 17.40 4.46
CA LEU A 268 18.70 16.77 3.17
C LEU A 268 18.66 17.81 2.02
N SER A 269 18.11 19.00 2.29
CA SER A 269 18.08 20.10 1.33
C SER A 269 19.46 20.66 1.00
N SER A 270 20.32 20.83 2.02
CA SER A 270 21.70 21.35 1.84
C SER A 270 22.58 20.35 1.08
N LEU A 271 22.39 19.05 1.29
CA LEU A 271 23.04 17.97 0.54
C LEU A 271 22.52 17.82 -0.90
N GLY A 272 21.42 18.49 -1.26
CA GLY A 272 20.83 18.41 -2.59
C GLY A 272 21.78 18.85 -3.73
N ARG A 273 22.62 19.84 -3.48
CA ARG A 273 23.64 20.28 -4.45
C ARG A 273 24.76 19.24 -4.61
N PHE A 274 25.26 18.70 -3.53
CA PHE A 274 26.24 17.61 -3.55
C PHE A 274 25.70 16.40 -4.33
N LYS A 275 24.49 15.94 -4.01
CA LYS A 275 23.80 14.89 -4.76
C LYS A 275 23.66 15.20 -6.25
N SER A 276 23.28 16.44 -6.60
CA SER A 276 23.13 16.87 -7.98
C SER A 276 24.44 16.81 -8.76
N ASP A 277 25.55 17.22 -8.14
CA ASP A 277 26.84 17.20 -8.80
C ASP A 277 27.40 15.77 -8.95
N LEU A 278 27.12 14.88 -7.99
CA LEU A 278 27.39 13.44 -8.15
C LEU A 278 26.57 12.83 -9.28
N GLN A 279 25.27 13.18 -9.39
CA GLN A 279 24.42 12.70 -10.48
C GLN A 279 24.88 13.20 -11.84
N LYS A 280 25.28 14.47 -11.96
CA LYS A 280 25.88 15.01 -13.19
C LYS A 280 27.13 14.22 -13.56
N LYS A 281 28.02 13.96 -12.60
CA LYS A 281 29.23 13.17 -12.86
C LYS A 281 28.92 11.75 -13.30
N ALA A 282 27.93 11.10 -12.70
CA ALA A 282 27.48 9.77 -13.13
C ALA A 282 26.94 9.80 -14.57
N ASN A 283 26.15 10.82 -14.92
CA ASN A 283 25.65 11.00 -16.28
C ASN A 283 26.77 11.26 -17.28
N ASP A 284 27.76 12.08 -16.92
CA ASP A 284 28.94 12.33 -17.78
C ASP A 284 29.71 11.05 -18.08
N ILE A 285 29.88 10.16 -17.08
CA ILE A 285 30.51 8.85 -17.26
C ILE A 285 29.68 7.97 -18.21
N MET A 286 28.34 7.99 -18.06
CA MET A 286 27.44 7.21 -18.92
C MET A 286 27.46 7.71 -20.39
N ILE A 287 27.58 9.03 -20.60
CA ILE A 287 27.62 9.62 -21.95
C ILE A 287 28.99 9.41 -22.59
N ASN A 288 30.09 9.58 -21.84
CA ASN A 288 31.45 9.50 -22.32
C ASN A 288 32.29 8.46 -21.55
N PRO A 289 31.92 7.19 -21.55
CA PRO A 289 32.63 6.15 -20.79
C PRO A 289 34.11 6.01 -21.21
N MET A 290 34.44 6.36 -22.44
CA MET A 290 35.79 6.28 -22.99
C MET A 290 36.81 7.18 -22.30
N GLU A 291 36.38 8.20 -21.60
CA GLU A 291 37.27 9.06 -20.81
C GLU A 291 37.78 8.37 -19.52
N TYR A 292 37.03 7.37 -19.05
CA TYR A 292 37.26 6.66 -17.79
C TYR A 292 37.74 5.22 -17.98
N ILE A 293 37.81 4.73 -19.24
CA ILE A 293 38.32 3.41 -19.59
C ILE A 293 39.81 3.48 -19.92
N SER A 294 40.54 2.43 -19.63
CA SER A 294 41.95 2.31 -19.98
C SER A 294 42.13 2.27 -21.51
N LYS A 295 42.98 3.13 -22.02
CA LYS A 295 43.39 3.08 -23.44
C LYS A 295 44.43 1.98 -23.57
N SER A 296 44.09 0.91 -24.29
CA SER A 296 45.05 -0.09 -24.76
C SER A 296 45.78 0.44 -25.99
N ILE A 297 47.07 0.70 -25.87
CA ILE A 297 47.91 1.03 -27.01
C ILE A 297 48.49 -0.26 -27.51
N ILE A 298 48.06 -0.74 -28.67
CA ILE A 298 48.68 -1.86 -29.36
C ILE A 298 49.68 -1.27 -30.35
N SER A 299 51.00 -1.48 -30.04
CA SER A 299 52.05 -1.13 -30.99
C SER A 299 52.34 -2.34 -31.86
N TYR A 300 52.20 -2.17 -33.17
CA TYR A 300 52.59 -3.18 -34.15
C TYR A 300 53.96 -2.91 -34.70
N LYS A 301 54.94 -3.79 -34.45
CA LYS A 301 56.24 -3.77 -35.13
C LYS A 301 56.16 -4.53 -36.44
N ASN A 302 56.25 -3.84 -37.57
CA ASN A 302 56.32 -4.50 -38.84
C ASN A 302 57.70 -5.20 -38.98
N PRO A 303 57.77 -6.55 -39.06
CA PRO A 303 59.03 -7.28 -39.14
C PRO A 303 59.76 -7.05 -40.48
N ALA A 304 59.14 -6.49 -41.50
CA ALA A 304 59.79 -6.24 -42.81
C ALA A 304 60.50 -4.90 -42.90
N ARG A 305 60.52 -4.04 -41.85
CA ARG A 305 61.30 -2.81 -41.79
C ARG A 305 62.12 -2.76 -40.51
N PRO A 306 63.40 -3.07 -40.53
CA PRO A 306 64.26 -3.06 -39.34
C PRO A 306 64.58 -1.69 -38.78
N THR A 307 64.11 -0.61 -39.39
CA THR A 307 64.40 0.75 -38.95
C THR A 307 63.09 1.50 -38.65
N ALA A 308 62.75 1.59 -37.41
CA ALA A 308 62.18 2.71 -36.66
C ALA A 308 60.83 3.32 -37.08
N ASP A 309 59.93 2.63 -37.75
CA ASP A 309 58.54 3.14 -37.91
C ASP A 309 57.58 2.36 -37.02
N THR A 310 57.37 2.86 -35.84
CA THR A 310 56.39 2.32 -34.89
C THR A 310 55.04 2.98 -35.21
N TYR A 311 54.13 2.23 -35.87
CA TYR A 311 52.75 2.67 -36.00
C TYR A 311 51.98 2.34 -34.69
N THR A 312 51.57 3.37 -33.99
CA THR A 312 50.72 3.23 -32.83
C THR A 312 49.28 3.31 -33.24
N THR A 313 48.54 2.20 -33.15
CA THR A 313 47.09 2.21 -33.31
C THR A 313 46.48 2.13 -31.92
N SER A 314 45.79 3.14 -31.46
CA SER A 314 45.02 3.08 -30.23
C SER A 314 43.66 2.50 -30.52
N ILE A 315 43.35 1.36 -29.91
CA ILE A 315 42.02 0.75 -29.92
C ILE A 315 41.40 1.04 -28.55
N TYR A 316 40.22 1.61 -28.54
CA TYR A 316 39.43 1.77 -27.34
C TYR A 316 38.65 0.47 -27.11
N SER A 317 38.88 -0.17 -25.99
CA SER A 317 38.12 -1.34 -25.50
C SER A 317 37.17 -0.96 -24.36
#